data_fe35b436028e253bcb044bdd6794581e
#
_entry.id   fe35b436028e253bcb044bdd6794581e
#
_cell.length_a   1.000
_cell.length_b   1.000
_cell.length_c   1.000
_cell.angle_alpha   90.00
_cell.angle_beta   90.00
_cell.angle_gamma   90.00
#
_symmetry.space_group_name_H-M   'P 1'
#
loop_
_entity.id
_entity.type
_entity.pdbx_description
1 polymer ?
#
loop_
_entity_poly.entity_id
_entity_poly.type
_entity_poly.pdbx_seq_one_letter_code
_entity_poly.pdbx_strand_id
1 'polypeptide(L)'
;MVVGTTGAAKTRTVITPNLLECVGSYVVTDPKGNLYCQWGDYLKTQGYRVVRLSFIHPEKSVHYNPLNYVTTTQQIQQLSSVLINKNKSGHADPFWDDSLLMLLNSLIAYVKECPGVLPAEENFHAILELLRMAGRGNSIRKDSVLSQAMENLHEYNEKSWAYKQFQNVNQSPDKTFNTIIATTIAKFCSMDTDELAEMMQDDEIDIISIGQQKTAVFVEVSDSDRSMDALINLFFTQTMNQLCIYADEECENNQLPVPVRFFMDDFATNCKIENFENMISNIRSRKISVILILQSLSQLENSYGQSAHTIVDDCDTLIYMGENDPETAHSIAVRCNKTTHTILHMPICTSWIFRRGEKPFMCRNMELDDYLQEKKIISSPIKRKHRKEIWEQDIIPLCS
;
A
#
# COMPACT_ATOMS: atom_id res chain seq x y z
N MET A 1 -8.06 -14.55 -6.84
CA MET A 1 -7.71 -13.53 -7.85
C MET A 1 -8.89 -13.25 -8.75
N VAL A 2 -9.09 -12.01 -9.19
CA VAL A 2 -10.15 -11.59 -10.11
C VAL A 2 -9.51 -10.86 -11.28
N VAL A 3 -9.79 -11.28 -12.51
CA VAL A 3 -9.24 -10.67 -13.74
C VAL A 3 -10.38 -10.23 -14.65
N GLY A 4 -10.33 -8.99 -15.12
CA GLY A 4 -11.32 -8.46 -16.06
C GLY A 4 -11.07 -7.00 -16.41
N THR A 5 -11.50 -6.61 -17.59
CA THR A 5 -11.29 -5.24 -18.12
C THR A 5 -11.92 -4.16 -17.22
N THR A 6 -11.53 -2.92 -17.45
CA THR A 6 -12.25 -1.76 -16.89
C THR A 6 -13.72 -1.79 -17.33
N GLY A 7 -14.64 -1.62 -16.37
CA GLY A 7 -16.07 -1.72 -16.64
C GLY A 7 -16.67 -3.12 -16.52
N ALA A 8 -15.87 -4.18 -16.27
CA ALA A 8 -16.38 -5.53 -15.99
C ALA A 8 -17.15 -5.65 -14.64
N ALA A 9 -17.40 -4.53 -13.96
CA ALA A 9 -18.09 -4.45 -12.68
C ALA A 9 -17.42 -5.22 -11.53
N LYS A 10 -16.10 -5.43 -11.57
CA LYS A 10 -15.32 -6.17 -10.55
C LYS A 10 -15.64 -5.74 -9.12
N THR A 11 -15.59 -4.44 -8.86
CA THR A 11 -15.86 -3.86 -7.53
C THR A 11 -17.31 -4.14 -7.08
N ARG A 12 -18.30 -3.97 -7.98
CA ARG A 12 -19.71 -4.20 -7.66
C ARG A 12 -20.05 -5.68 -7.48
N THR A 13 -19.41 -6.55 -8.26
CA THR A 13 -19.73 -7.99 -8.26
C THR A 13 -18.93 -8.76 -7.19
N VAL A 14 -17.70 -8.32 -6.89
CA VAL A 14 -16.83 -9.07 -5.99
C VAL A 14 -16.55 -8.31 -4.69
N ILE A 15 -16.02 -7.09 -4.73
CA ILE A 15 -15.62 -6.40 -3.49
C ILE A 15 -16.85 -6.11 -2.63
N THR A 16 -17.85 -5.40 -3.19
CA THR A 16 -18.99 -4.92 -2.41
C THR A 16 -19.77 -6.05 -1.73
N PRO A 17 -20.19 -7.13 -2.41
CA PRO A 17 -20.89 -8.22 -1.72
C PRO A 17 -20.07 -8.88 -0.62
N ASN A 18 -18.77 -9.15 -0.88
CA ASN A 18 -17.89 -9.74 0.13
C ASN A 18 -17.65 -8.82 1.34
N LEU A 19 -17.58 -7.51 1.14
CA LEU A 19 -17.50 -6.53 2.21
C LEU A 19 -18.76 -6.54 3.09
N LEU A 20 -19.93 -6.63 2.46
CA LEU A 20 -21.24 -6.60 3.12
C LEU A 20 -21.63 -7.91 3.82
N GLU A 21 -20.91 -9.03 3.56
CA GLU A 21 -21.08 -10.27 4.35
C GLU A 21 -20.58 -10.13 5.81
N CYS A 22 -19.81 -9.11 6.14
CA CYS A 22 -19.39 -8.78 7.50
C CYS A 22 -18.75 -9.96 8.28
N VAL A 23 -17.94 -10.78 7.60
CA VAL A 23 -17.39 -12.04 8.17
C VAL A 23 -16.12 -11.83 9.01
N GLY A 24 -15.37 -10.76 8.74
CA GLY A 24 -14.09 -10.46 9.43
C GLY A 24 -13.70 -9.01 9.28
N SER A 25 -12.43 -8.67 9.52
CA SER A 25 -11.90 -7.35 9.25
C SER A 25 -11.50 -7.20 7.79
N TYR A 26 -11.49 -5.98 7.31
CA TYR A 26 -11.22 -5.65 5.93
C TYR A 26 -10.19 -4.54 5.79
N VAL A 27 -9.24 -4.70 4.86
CA VAL A 27 -8.36 -3.64 4.38
C VAL A 27 -8.60 -3.52 2.88
N VAL A 28 -9.10 -2.38 2.43
CA VAL A 28 -9.67 -2.22 1.09
C VAL A 28 -9.01 -1.05 0.37
N THR A 29 -8.40 -1.27 -0.79
CA THR A 29 -8.06 -0.14 -1.68
C THR A 29 -9.37 0.47 -2.20
N ASP A 30 -9.53 1.77 -2.02
CA ASP A 30 -10.73 2.51 -2.39
C ASP A 30 -10.37 3.68 -3.33
N PRO A 31 -10.20 3.42 -4.63
CA PRO A 31 -9.97 4.48 -5.58
C PRO A 31 -11.11 5.52 -5.51
N LYS A 32 -10.75 6.78 -5.23
CA LYS A 32 -11.69 7.91 -5.11
C LYS A 32 -12.58 7.94 -3.85
N GLY A 33 -12.40 7.06 -2.86
CA GLY A 33 -13.15 7.05 -1.61
C GLY A 33 -14.63 6.66 -1.75
N ASN A 34 -15.00 5.99 -2.85
CA ASN A 34 -16.41 5.66 -3.13
C ASN A 34 -16.96 4.57 -2.21
N LEU A 35 -16.15 3.55 -1.89
CA LEU A 35 -16.57 2.45 -1.01
C LEU A 35 -16.78 2.93 0.43
N TYR A 36 -15.86 3.77 0.93
CA TYR A 36 -16.02 4.41 2.23
C TYR A 36 -17.30 5.23 2.32
N CYS A 37 -17.54 6.11 1.34
CA CYS A 37 -18.71 6.96 1.32
C CYS A 37 -20.03 6.17 1.22
N GLN A 38 -20.02 5.04 0.51
CA GLN A 38 -21.23 4.24 0.28
C GLN A 38 -21.52 3.29 1.44
N TRP A 39 -20.51 2.67 2.02
CA TRP A 39 -20.67 1.54 2.93
C TRP A 39 -20.11 1.76 4.34
N GLY A 40 -19.34 2.82 4.57
CA GLY A 40 -18.75 3.09 5.88
C GLY A 40 -19.79 3.18 7.00
N ASP A 41 -20.88 3.90 6.79
CA ASP A 41 -21.94 4.03 7.81
C ASP A 41 -22.70 2.72 8.01
N TYR A 42 -22.95 1.96 6.95
CA TYR A 42 -23.54 0.62 7.10
C TYR A 42 -22.65 -0.29 7.96
N LEU A 43 -21.35 -0.34 7.69
CA LEU A 43 -20.42 -1.16 8.47
C LEU A 43 -20.35 -0.74 9.94
N LYS A 44 -20.42 0.57 10.23
CA LYS A 44 -20.55 1.05 11.63
C LYS A 44 -21.79 0.47 12.32
N THR A 45 -22.95 0.39 11.62
CA THR A 45 -24.16 -0.24 12.16
C THR A 45 -24.01 -1.73 12.42
N GLN A 46 -23.08 -2.39 11.70
CA GLN A 46 -22.72 -3.80 11.90
C GLN A 46 -21.63 -4.01 12.97
N GLY A 47 -21.29 -2.98 13.73
CA GLY A 47 -20.32 -3.03 14.83
C GLY A 47 -18.86 -2.95 14.40
N TYR A 48 -18.58 -2.47 13.19
CA TYR A 48 -17.20 -2.25 12.74
C TYR A 48 -16.62 -0.93 13.26
N ARG A 49 -15.36 -0.98 13.66
CA ARG A 49 -14.51 0.20 13.64
C ARG A 49 -14.19 0.52 12.18
N VAL A 50 -14.62 1.68 11.70
CA VAL A 50 -14.42 2.10 10.31
C VAL A 50 -13.35 3.19 10.27
N VAL A 51 -12.27 2.91 9.54
CA VAL A 51 -11.08 3.75 9.41
C VAL A 51 -10.95 4.22 7.97
N ARG A 52 -10.69 5.51 7.77
CA ARG A 52 -10.41 6.12 6.48
C ARG A 52 -8.96 6.60 6.44
N LEU A 53 -8.11 5.92 5.71
CA LEU A 53 -6.74 6.33 5.42
C LEU A 53 -6.71 6.92 3.99
N SER A 54 -6.50 8.23 3.87
CA SER A 54 -6.57 8.91 2.58
C SER A 54 -5.22 9.51 2.19
N PHE A 55 -4.61 8.94 1.15
CA PHE A 55 -3.42 9.52 0.51
C PHE A 55 -3.75 10.56 -0.57
N ILE A 56 -5.06 10.77 -0.87
CA ILE A 56 -5.53 11.80 -1.79
C ILE A 56 -5.86 13.09 -1.03
N HIS A 57 -6.39 12.93 0.18
CA HIS A 57 -6.83 14.00 1.06
C HIS A 57 -6.28 13.76 2.47
N PRO A 58 -4.95 13.96 2.68
CA PRO A 58 -4.32 13.70 3.98
C PRO A 58 -4.98 14.46 5.13
N GLU A 59 -5.49 15.68 4.87
CA GLU A 59 -6.21 16.53 5.83
C GLU A 59 -7.55 15.94 6.33
N LYS A 60 -8.02 14.84 5.73
CA LYS A 60 -9.25 14.11 6.12
C LYS A 60 -8.98 12.67 6.52
N SER A 61 -7.73 12.32 6.55
CA SER A 61 -7.25 10.98 6.91
C SER A 61 -7.20 10.82 8.43
N VAL A 62 -7.24 9.59 8.89
CA VAL A 62 -6.67 9.22 10.19
C VAL A 62 -5.15 9.31 10.09
N HIS A 63 -4.49 9.49 11.22
CA HIS A 63 -3.04 9.54 11.27
C HIS A 63 -2.43 8.13 11.13
N TYR A 64 -1.34 8.06 10.38
CA TYR A 64 -0.56 6.85 10.17
C TYR A 64 0.92 7.19 10.21
N ASN A 65 1.60 6.75 11.25
CA ASN A 65 3.04 6.91 11.39
C ASN A 65 3.76 5.58 11.14
N PRO A 66 4.44 5.42 9.97
CA PRO A 66 5.15 4.18 9.66
C PRO A 66 6.23 3.81 10.68
N LEU A 67 6.80 4.78 11.39
CA LEU A 67 7.86 4.53 12.37
C LEU A 67 7.33 3.86 13.65
N ASN A 68 6.05 3.95 13.97
CA ASN A 68 5.46 3.27 15.12
C ASN A 68 5.53 1.74 15.00
N TYR A 69 5.65 1.22 13.78
CA TYR A 69 5.72 -0.22 13.48
C TYR A 69 7.16 -0.72 13.23
N VAL A 70 8.16 0.06 13.63
CA VAL A 70 9.57 -0.25 13.43
C VAL A 70 10.28 -0.29 14.78
N THR A 71 10.70 -1.48 15.19
CA THR A 71 11.37 -1.73 16.46
C THR A 71 12.74 -2.39 16.31
N THR A 72 13.02 -2.98 15.14
CA THR A 72 14.26 -3.69 14.86
C THR A 72 15.00 -3.12 13.67
N THR A 73 16.33 -3.32 13.61
CA THR A 73 17.14 -2.90 12.46
C THR A 73 16.69 -3.57 11.15
N GLN A 74 16.17 -4.79 11.22
CA GLN A 74 15.64 -5.49 10.06
C GLN A 74 14.38 -4.80 9.52
N GLN A 75 13.48 -4.35 10.40
CA GLN A 75 12.29 -3.58 10.01
C GLN A 75 12.65 -2.20 9.46
N ILE A 76 13.72 -1.55 9.97
CA ILE A 76 14.24 -0.32 9.37
C ILE A 76 14.70 -0.58 7.93
N GLN A 77 15.48 -1.64 7.69
CA GLN A 77 15.95 -1.99 6.34
C GLN A 77 14.77 -2.27 5.39
N GLN A 78 13.76 -2.98 5.86
CA GLN A 78 12.57 -3.27 5.08
C GLN A 78 11.80 -1.99 4.72
N LEU A 79 11.55 -1.11 5.70
CA LEU A 79 10.90 0.18 5.47
C LEU A 79 11.66 1.02 4.45
N SER A 80 12.98 1.14 4.63
CA SER A 80 13.84 1.89 3.70
C SER A 80 13.83 1.30 2.29
N SER A 81 13.84 -0.03 2.17
CA SER A 81 13.79 -0.74 0.88
C SER A 81 12.49 -0.42 0.11
N VAL A 82 11.34 -0.46 0.80
CA VAL A 82 10.04 -0.12 0.20
C VAL A 82 10.02 1.33 -0.26
N LEU A 83 10.49 2.27 0.58
CA LEU A 83 10.51 3.71 0.25
C LEU A 83 11.44 4.03 -0.92
N ILE A 84 12.60 3.38 -1.01
CA ILE A 84 13.55 3.61 -2.11
C ILE A 84 13.11 2.94 -3.40
N ASN A 85 12.25 1.92 -3.33
CA ASN A 85 11.72 1.20 -4.48
C ASN A 85 12.81 0.68 -5.43
N LYS A 86 13.71 -0.13 -4.87
CA LYS A 86 14.96 -0.65 -5.48
C LYS A 86 14.79 -1.36 -6.83
N ASN A 87 13.56 -1.75 -7.20
CA ASN A 87 13.31 -2.63 -8.35
C ASN A 87 12.90 -1.90 -9.65
N LYS A 88 12.89 -0.57 -9.69
CA LYS A 88 12.38 0.17 -10.88
C LYS A 88 13.43 0.55 -11.92
N SER A 89 14.72 0.46 -11.60
CA SER A 89 15.77 0.89 -12.52
C SER A 89 16.55 -0.28 -13.11
N GLY A 90 16.04 -0.88 -14.15
CA GLY A 90 16.70 -1.98 -14.88
C GLY A 90 18.07 -1.65 -15.50
N HIS A 91 18.59 -0.44 -15.33
CA HIS A 91 19.90 0.03 -15.85
C HIS A 91 20.61 1.06 -14.96
N ALA A 92 20.13 1.36 -13.76
CA ALA A 92 20.86 2.24 -12.85
C ALA A 92 21.96 1.47 -12.10
N ASP A 93 23.09 2.13 -11.87
CA ASP A 93 24.19 1.58 -11.08
C ASP A 93 23.65 1.30 -9.67
N PRO A 94 23.74 0.05 -9.18
CA PRO A 94 23.26 -0.34 -7.83
C PRO A 94 23.87 0.49 -6.70
N PHE A 95 25.01 1.11 -6.92
CA PHE A 95 25.69 1.98 -5.97
C PHE A 95 24.78 3.10 -5.44
N TRP A 96 23.97 3.71 -6.31
CA TRP A 96 23.10 4.82 -5.90
C TRP A 96 21.99 4.35 -4.97
N ASP A 97 21.27 3.30 -5.35
CA ASP A 97 20.18 2.77 -4.52
C ASP A 97 20.71 2.23 -3.18
N ASP A 98 21.86 1.56 -3.18
CA ASP A 98 22.48 1.08 -1.95
C ASP A 98 22.96 2.24 -1.05
N SER A 99 23.48 3.32 -1.62
CA SER A 99 23.90 4.50 -0.86
C SER A 99 22.70 5.25 -0.26
N LEU A 100 21.60 5.40 -1.02
CA LEU A 100 20.37 5.97 -0.50
C LEU A 100 19.78 5.11 0.63
N LEU A 101 19.83 3.78 0.47
CA LEU A 101 19.34 2.84 1.48
C LEU A 101 20.12 2.97 2.79
N MET A 102 21.47 3.01 2.72
CA MET A 102 22.31 3.19 3.89
C MET A 102 22.06 4.53 4.58
N LEU A 103 21.90 5.61 3.82
CA LEU A 103 21.59 6.92 4.38
C LEU A 103 20.23 6.91 5.08
N LEU A 104 19.18 6.41 4.42
CA LEU A 104 17.83 6.37 5.01
C LEU A 104 17.78 5.47 6.25
N ASN A 105 18.45 4.31 6.20
CA ASN A 105 18.62 3.43 7.36
C ASN A 105 19.25 4.17 8.55
N SER A 106 20.30 4.95 8.27
CA SER A 106 21.00 5.75 9.28
C SER A 106 20.07 6.78 9.94
N LEU A 107 19.29 7.51 9.13
CA LEU A 107 18.41 8.57 9.62
C LEU A 107 17.23 8.01 10.43
N ILE A 108 16.60 6.93 9.96
CA ILE A 108 15.52 6.26 10.68
C ILE A 108 16.06 5.70 12.01
N ALA A 109 17.21 5.03 11.97
CA ALA A 109 17.82 4.50 13.17
C ALA A 109 18.23 5.62 14.16
N TYR A 110 18.70 6.77 13.65
CA TYR A 110 19.00 7.93 14.50
C TYR A 110 17.78 8.40 15.28
N VAL A 111 16.65 8.56 14.60
CA VAL A 111 15.38 8.98 15.24
C VAL A 111 14.96 7.98 16.33
N LYS A 112 15.22 6.68 16.13
CA LYS A 112 14.89 5.62 17.09
C LYS A 112 15.91 5.43 18.23
N GLU A 113 17.19 5.69 17.98
CA GLU A 113 18.27 5.45 18.95
C GLU A 113 18.64 6.69 19.78
N CYS A 114 18.29 7.89 19.31
CA CYS A 114 18.71 9.14 19.94
C CYS A 114 17.85 9.43 21.19
N PRO A 115 18.45 9.48 22.39
CA PRO A 115 17.69 9.67 23.63
C PRO A 115 17.10 11.07 23.77
N GLY A 116 17.48 12.02 22.91
CA GLY A 116 16.92 13.37 22.88
C GLY A 116 15.69 13.51 22.01
N VAL A 117 15.32 12.48 21.24
CA VAL A 117 14.11 12.47 20.42
C VAL A 117 12.96 11.94 21.27
N LEU A 118 11.90 12.72 21.37
CA LEU A 118 10.68 12.28 22.06
C LEU A 118 9.87 11.33 21.18
N PRO A 119 9.10 10.40 21.74
CA PRO A 119 8.26 9.50 20.94
C PRO A 119 7.32 10.21 19.96
N ALA A 120 6.81 11.39 20.28
CA ALA A 120 5.99 12.21 19.40
C ALA A 120 6.80 12.83 18.23
N GLU A 121 8.12 12.85 18.31
CA GLU A 121 9.04 13.33 17.28
C GLU A 121 9.60 12.19 16.43
N GLU A 122 9.31 10.93 16.78
CA GLU A 122 9.66 9.75 16.00
C GLU A 122 8.75 9.64 14.77
N ASN A 123 8.90 10.54 13.80
CA ASN A 123 8.09 10.59 12.61
C ASN A 123 8.92 10.88 11.35
N PHE A 124 8.27 10.80 10.19
CA PHE A 124 8.94 10.97 8.91
C PHE A 124 9.41 12.41 8.68
N HIS A 125 8.72 13.39 9.24
CA HIS A 125 9.11 14.79 9.16
C HIS A 125 10.48 15.02 9.82
N ALA A 126 10.76 14.42 10.97
CA ALA A 126 12.07 14.50 11.62
C ALA A 126 13.20 13.95 10.73
N ILE A 127 12.94 12.89 9.96
CA ILE A 127 13.91 12.34 9.00
C ILE A 127 14.21 13.36 7.89
N LEU A 128 13.20 14.04 7.37
CA LEU A 128 13.38 15.05 6.33
C LEU A 128 14.13 16.28 6.86
N GLU A 129 13.89 16.69 8.10
CA GLU A 129 14.66 17.77 8.74
C GLU A 129 16.13 17.39 8.92
N LEU A 130 16.43 16.16 9.36
CA LEU A 130 17.82 15.65 9.44
C LEU A 130 18.51 15.67 8.07
N LEU A 131 17.79 15.28 7.00
CA LEU A 131 18.31 15.37 5.64
C LEU A 131 18.63 16.81 5.23
N ARG A 132 17.78 17.78 5.56
CA ARG A 132 18.01 19.21 5.30
C ARG A 132 19.22 19.73 6.07
N MET A 133 19.43 19.26 7.30
CA MET A 133 20.57 19.63 8.12
C MET A 133 21.90 19.08 7.54
N ALA A 134 21.88 17.97 6.82
CA ALA A 134 23.06 17.45 6.14
C ALA A 134 23.57 18.36 5.02
N GLY A 135 22.68 19.11 4.36
CA GLY A 135 23.02 20.04 3.28
C GLY A 135 23.31 21.48 3.73
N ARG A 136 23.09 21.83 4.99
CA ARG A 136 23.31 23.17 5.54
C ARG A 136 24.71 23.30 6.14
N GLY A 137 25.74 23.31 5.34
CA GLY A 137 27.10 23.56 5.83
C GLY A 137 27.97 24.10 4.71
N ASN A 138 28.69 25.17 4.98
CA ASN A 138 29.74 25.65 4.08
C ASN A 138 30.81 24.57 3.99
N SER A 139 30.85 23.85 2.89
CA SER A 139 31.98 23.13 2.29
C SER A 139 32.80 22.12 3.11
N ILE A 140 32.61 21.95 4.40
CA ILE A 140 33.32 20.95 5.19
C ILE A 140 32.30 20.01 5.85
N ARG A 141 32.14 18.86 5.26
CA ARG A 141 31.29 17.74 5.62
C ARG A 141 31.41 17.33 7.10
N LYS A 142 32.61 17.39 7.69
CA LYS A 142 32.86 17.06 9.10
C LYS A 142 32.15 18.01 10.07
N ASP A 143 31.82 19.22 9.61
CA ASP A 143 31.19 20.26 10.42
C ASP A 143 29.69 20.39 10.15
N SER A 144 29.08 19.48 9.39
CA SER A 144 27.63 19.49 9.19
C SER A 144 26.90 19.14 10.50
N VAL A 145 25.75 19.74 10.72
CA VAL A 145 24.92 19.47 11.90
C VAL A 145 24.57 17.99 12.02
N LEU A 146 24.30 17.31 10.89
CA LEU A 146 24.06 15.88 10.87
C LEU A 146 25.30 15.08 11.30
N SER A 147 26.49 15.43 10.82
CA SER A 147 27.71 14.72 11.21
C SER A 147 27.97 14.86 12.72
N GLN A 148 27.79 16.05 13.28
CA GLN A 148 27.93 16.28 14.72
C GLN A 148 26.87 15.51 15.51
N ALA A 149 25.63 15.47 15.05
CA ALA A 149 24.57 14.70 15.70
C ALA A 149 24.90 13.19 15.72
N MET A 150 25.45 12.64 14.65
CA MET A 150 25.84 11.24 14.56
C MET A 150 27.06 10.93 15.46
N GLU A 151 28.04 11.83 15.55
CA GLU A 151 29.17 11.69 16.48
C GLU A 151 28.68 11.72 17.94
N ASN A 152 27.82 12.66 18.31
CA ASN A 152 27.21 12.72 19.64
C ASN A 152 26.48 11.43 20.00
N LEU A 153 25.72 10.87 19.04
CA LEU A 153 25.03 9.60 19.23
C LEU A 153 26.05 8.46 19.44
N HIS A 154 27.18 8.46 18.72
CA HIS A 154 28.21 7.47 18.89
C HIS A 154 28.89 7.58 20.26
N GLU A 155 29.18 8.79 20.74
CA GLU A 155 29.70 9.01 22.10
C GLU A 155 28.77 8.49 23.18
N TYR A 156 27.44 8.61 22.98
CA TYR A 156 26.42 8.08 23.88
C TYR A 156 26.29 6.54 23.75
N ASN A 157 26.32 6.02 22.53
CA ASN A 157 26.16 4.59 22.22
C ASN A 157 27.18 4.15 21.18
N GLU A 158 28.33 3.62 21.64
CA GLU A 158 29.42 3.12 20.77
C GLU A 158 28.97 2.02 19.78
N LYS A 159 27.83 1.32 20.08
CA LYS A 159 27.26 0.26 19.25
C LYS A 159 26.18 0.77 18.30
N SER A 160 25.90 2.07 18.26
CA SER A 160 24.87 2.67 17.41
C SER A 160 24.92 2.12 15.99
N TRP A 161 23.79 1.58 15.54
CA TRP A 161 23.65 1.11 14.17
C TRP A 161 23.43 2.29 13.21
N ALA A 162 22.76 3.35 13.68
CA ALA A 162 22.63 4.61 12.94
C ALA A 162 23.99 5.17 12.53
N TYR A 163 24.91 5.30 13.49
CA TYR A 163 26.25 5.78 13.23
C TYR A 163 27.02 4.89 12.25
N LYS A 164 26.95 3.57 12.40
CA LYS A 164 27.61 2.62 11.48
C LYS A 164 27.12 2.78 10.04
N GLN A 165 25.80 2.91 9.84
CA GLN A 165 25.22 3.13 8.52
C GLN A 165 25.65 4.48 7.94
N PHE A 166 25.66 5.53 8.77
CA PHE A 166 26.11 6.85 8.37
C PHE A 166 27.57 6.85 7.93
N GLN A 167 28.45 6.22 8.67
CA GLN A 167 29.88 6.15 8.33
C GLN A 167 30.12 5.47 6.98
N ASN A 168 29.35 4.45 6.61
CA ASN A 168 29.46 3.82 5.29
C ASN A 168 29.21 4.82 4.16
N VAL A 169 28.21 5.68 4.29
CA VAL A 169 27.92 6.73 3.31
C VAL A 169 28.93 7.89 3.44
N ASN A 170 29.31 8.20 4.67
CA ASN A 170 30.21 9.30 4.98
C ASN A 170 31.66 9.07 4.50
N GLN A 171 32.09 7.89 4.15
CA GLN A 171 33.39 7.59 3.53
C GLN A 171 33.45 7.97 2.03
N SER A 172 32.32 8.23 1.39
CA SER A 172 32.30 8.63 -0.03
C SER A 172 32.96 9.99 -0.24
N PRO A 173 33.53 10.34 -1.39
CA PRO A 173 34.03 11.68 -1.68
C PRO A 173 32.95 12.74 -1.50
N ASP A 174 33.30 13.97 -1.11
CA ASP A 174 32.33 15.05 -0.79
C ASP A 174 31.32 15.30 -1.90
N LYS A 175 31.75 15.29 -3.16
CA LYS A 175 30.86 15.46 -4.31
C LYS A 175 29.83 14.33 -4.40
N THR A 176 30.25 13.09 -4.16
CA THR A 176 29.36 11.92 -4.17
C THR A 176 28.37 11.97 -3.02
N PHE A 177 28.85 12.29 -1.81
CA PHE A 177 27.99 12.44 -0.64
C PHE A 177 26.91 13.51 -0.86
N ASN A 178 27.28 14.69 -1.35
CA ASN A 178 26.33 15.75 -1.65
C ASN A 178 25.31 15.34 -2.71
N THR A 179 25.73 14.52 -3.68
CA THR A 179 24.80 13.97 -4.69
C THR A 179 23.84 12.97 -4.05
N ILE A 180 24.28 12.11 -3.14
CA ILE A 180 23.43 11.17 -2.39
C ILE A 180 22.39 11.94 -1.59
N ILE A 181 22.78 12.97 -0.82
CA ILE A 181 21.85 13.82 -0.06
C ILE A 181 20.83 14.48 -0.98
N ALA A 182 21.27 15.15 -2.06
CA ALA A 182 20.39 15.81 -2.99
C ALA A 182 19.39 14.85 -3.67
N THR A 183 19.85 13.66 -4.04
CA THR A 183 19.01 12.63 -4.65
C THR A 183 17.98 12.10 -3.64
N THR A 184 18.38 11.92 -2.38
CA THR A 184 17.45 11.50 -1.31
C THR A 184 16.38 12.55 -1.07
N ILE A 185 16.74 13.83 -0.97
CA ILE A 185 15.77 14.93 -0.82
C ILE A 185 14.82 14.95 -2.01
N ALA A 186 15.33 14.87 -3.25
CA ALA A 186 14.50 14.88 -4.45
C ALA A 186 13.52 13.69 -4.50
N LYS A 187 13.92 12.53 -3.98
CA LYS A 187 13.08 11.33 -3.96
C LYS A 187 11.90 11.46 -2.99
N PHE A 188 12.07 12.20 -1.91
CA PHE A 188 11.07 12.37 -0.87
C PHE A 188 10.33 13.71 -0.93
N CYS A 189 10.61 14.56 -1.93
CA CYS A 189 9.99 15.88 -2.03
C CYS A 189 8.46 15.84 -2.12
N SER A 190 7.88 14.78 -2.70
CA SER A 190 6.42 14.60 -2.76
C SER A 190 5.78 14.26 -1.41
N MET A 191 6.58 13.78 -0.45
CA MET A 191 6.13 13.45 0.91
C MET A 191 6.37 14.61 1.89
N ASP A 192 6.97 15.70 1.42
CA ASP A 192 7.37 16.84 2.21
C ASP A 192 6.34 17.96 2.09
N THR A 193 5.12 17.68 2.56
CA THR A 193 4.02 18.65 2.65
C THR A 193 3.48 18.71 4.08
N ASP A 194 2.92 19.88 4.45
CA ASP A 194 2.41 20.08 5.81
C ASP A 194 1.29 19.09 6.15
N GLU A 195 0.42 18.76 5.18
CA GLU A 195 -0.70 17.83 5.38
C GLU A 195 -0.21 16.40 5.61
N LEU A 196 0.86 15.97 4.94
CA LEU A 196 1.46 14.65 5.17
C LEU A 196 2.27 14.61 6.47
N ALA A 197 2.93 15.72 6.83
CA ALA A 197 3.61 15.83 8.11
C ALA A 197 2.62 15.67 9.27
N GLU A 198 1.44 16.33 9.19
CA GLU A 198 0.36 16.19 10.17
C GLU A 198 -0.18 14.75 10.20
N MET A 199 -0.47 14.15 9.04
CA MET A 199 -0.98 12.77 8.95
C MET A 199 0.01 11.74 9.53
N MET A 200 1.32 11.98 9.43
CA MET A 200 2.36 11.06 9.91
C MET A 200 2.92 11.43 11.29
N GLN A 201 2.32 12.38 12.00
CA GLN A 201 2.80 12.83 13.30
C GLN A 201 2.61 11.78 14.40
N ASP A 202 1.47 11.10 14.39
CA ASP A 202 1.12 10.03 15.33
C ASP A 202 0.41 8.87 14.61
N ASP A 203 -0.12 7.89 15.33
CA ASP A 203 -0.78 6.72 14.76
C ASP A 203 -2.15 6.48 15.37
N GLU A 204 -3.19 6.63 14.57
CA GLU A 204 -4.58 6.34 14.93
C GLU A 204 -5.09 5.03 14.33
N ILE A 205 -4.32 4.41 13.42
CA ILE A 205 -4.76 3.20 12.73
C ILE A 205 -4.76 2.01 13.68
N ASP A 206 -3.71 1.82 14.47
CA ASP A 206 -3.49 0.64 15.28
C ASP A 206 -3.67 -0.65 14.48
N ILE A 207 -2.64 -0.97 13.68
CA ILE A 207 -2.66 -2.10 12.74
C ILE A 207 -3.03 -3.42 13.44
N ILE A 208 -2.53 -3.64 14.65
CA ILE A 208 -2.76 -4.90 15.39
C ILE A 208 -4.24 -5.05 15.72
N SER A 209 -4.94 -3.96 16.05
CA SER A 209 -6.37 -3.99 16.35
C SER A 209 -7.24 -4.51 15.21
N ILE A 210 -6.74 -4.44 13.95
CA ILE A 210 -7.42 -5.00 12.77
C ILE A 210 -7.61 -6.52 12.90
N GLY A 211 -6.64 -7.20 13.52
CA GLY A 211 -6.71 -8.65 13.81
C GLY A 211 -7.46 -9.02 15.09
N GLN A 212 -7.73 -8.03 15.98
CA GLN A 212 -8.37 -8.24 17.29
C GLN A 212 -9.87 -8.00 17.28
N GLN A 213 -10.33 -6.99 16.53
CA GLN A 213 -11.73 -6.58 16.47
C GLN A 213 -12.15 -6.29 15.03
N LYS A 214 -13.44 -6.42 14.74
CA LYS A 214 -13.96 -6.13 13.40
C LYS A 214 -13.66 -4.69 12.99
N THR A 215 -12.72 -4.53 12.08
CA THR A 215 -12.27 -3.24 11.57
C THR A 215 -12.35 -3.24 10.04
N ALA A 216 -12.81 -2.13 9.47
CA ALA A 216 -12.78 -1.89 8.04
C ALA A 216 -11.92 -0.66 7.75
N VAL A 217 -10.75 -0.88 7.17
CA VAL A 217 -9.82 0.18 6.74
C VAL A 217 -10.01 0.44 5.26
N PHE A 218 -10.45 1.63 4.90
CA PHE A 218 -10.54 2.09 3.52
C PHE A 218 -9.32 2.93 3.19
N VAL A 219 -8.49 2.44 2.28
CA VAL A 219 -7.26 3.09 1.83
C VAL A 219 -7.56 3.82 0.53
N GLU A 220 -7.75 5.13 0.63
CA GLU A 220 -8.00 5.97 -0.55
C GLU A 220 -6.72 6.24 -1.32
N VAL A 221 -6.70 5.80 -2.56
CA VAL A 221 -5.56 5.91 -3.47
C VAL A 221 -5.97 6.64 -4.75
N SER A 222 -5.02 7.34 -5.37
CA SER A 222 -5.27 7.97 -6.67
C SER A 222 -5.08 6.97 -7.81
N ASP A 223 -5.96 7.01 -8.80
CA ASP A 223 -5.82 6.24 -10.04
C ASP A 223 -4.92 6.93 -11.08
N SER A 224 -4.59 8.20 -10.89
CA SER A 224 -3.83 9.02 -11.83
C SER A 224 -2.53 9.57 -11.25
N ASP A 225 -2.48 9.88 -9.96
CA ASP A 225 -1.30 10.39 -9.29
C ASP A 225 -0.57 9.27 -8.55
N ARG A 226 0.69 9.05 -8.91
CA ARG A 226 1.54 7.97 -8.39
C ARG A 226 2.56 8.44 -7.34
N SER A 227 2.49 9.70 -6.94
CA SER A 227 3.44 10.31 -6.00
C SER A 227 3.45 9.64 -4.63
N MET A 228 2.31 9.08 -4.21
CA MET A 228 2.12 8.42 -2.90
C MET A 228 2.29 6.90 -2.94
N ASP A 229 2.62 6.29 -4.08
CA ASP A 229 2.74 4.83 -4.22
C ASP A 229 3.67 4.20 -3.19
N ALA A 230 4.78 4.86 -2.86
CA ALA A 230 5.73 4.34 -1.88
C ALA A 230 5.12 4.23 -0.48
N LEU A 231 4.34 5.23 -0.04
CA LEU A 231 3.64 5.19 1.25
C LEU A 231 2.49 4.17 1.25
N ILE A 232 1.75 4.08 0.14
CA ILE A 232 0.68 3.08 -0.04
C ILE A 232 1.26 1.67 0.06
N ASN A 233 2.34 1.39 -0.68
CA ASN A 233 3.02 0.10 -0.65
C ASN A 233 3.58 -0.22 0.74
N LEU A 234 4.13 0.79 1.41
CA LEU A 234 4.62 0.67 2.78
C LEU A 234 3.50 0.29 3.74
N PHE A 235 2.36 0.99 3.69
CA PHE A 235 1.21 0.69 4.53
C PHE A 235 0.73 -0.76 4.38
N PHE A 236 0.53 -1.24 3.15
CA PHE A 236 0.10 -2.62 2.91
C PHE A 236 1.14 -3.64 3.36
N THR A 237 2.43 -3.38 3.08
CA THR A 237 3.54 -4.26 3.51
C THR A 237 3.62 -4.33 5.03
N GLN A 238 3.58 -3.18 5.71
CA GLN A 238 3.60 -3.14 7.19
C GLN A 238 2.37 -3.80 7.78
N THR A 239 1.18 -3.51 7.26
CA THR A 239 -0.06 -4.10 7.79
C THR A 239 -0.03 -5.63 7.70
N MET A 240 0.38 -6.20 6.57
CA MET A 240 0.48 -7.66 6.44
C MET A 240 1.54 -8.24 7.38
N ASN A 241 2.72 -7.62 7.46
CA ASN A 241 3.80 -8.11 8.30
C ASN A 241 3.46 -8.03 9.79
N GLN A 242 2.92 -6.90 10.25
CA GLN A 242 2.54 -6.73 11.66
C GLN A 242 1.45 -7.71 12.08
N LEU A 243 0.45 -7.95 11.23
CA LEU A 243 -0.58 -8.95 11.49
C LEU A 243 -0.01 -10.38 11.52
N CYS A 244 0.99 -10.69 10.67
CA CYS A 244 1.67 -11.99 10.72
C CYS A 244 2.49 -12.15 12.01
N ILE A 245 3.28 -11.13 12.39
CA ILE A 245 4.07 -11.13 13.63
C ILE A 245 3.12 -11.30 14.83
N TYR A 246 2.06 -10.52 14.91
CA TYR A 246 1.06 -10.61 15.98
C TYR A 246 0.42 -12.00 16.06
N ALA A 247 0.08 -12.60 14.91
CA ALA A 247 -0.46 -13.96 14.88
C ALA A 247 0.53 -15.00 15.41
N ASP A 248 1.81 -14.87 15.05
CA ASP A 248 2.85 -15.83 15.39
C ASP A 248 3.32 -15.73 16.85
N GLU A 249 3.38 -14.50 17.40
CA GLU A 249 3.97 -14.24 18.70
C GLU A 249 2.93 -14.17 19.83
N GLU A 250 1.71 -13.68 19.55
CA GLU A 250 0.74 -13.36 20.60
C GLU A 250 -0.59 -14.11 20.49
N CYS A 251 -0.88 -14.79 19.35
CA CYS A 251 -2.16 -15.44 19.17
C CYS A 251 -2.11 -16.97 19.38
N GLU A 252 -3.20 -17.52 19.89
CA GLU A 252 -3.36 -18.98 20.00
C GLU A 252 -3.36 -19.63 18.62
N ASN A 253 -2.65 -20.76 18.49
CA ASN A 253 -2.51 -21.52 17.24
C ASN A 253 -1.96 -20.72 16.06
N ASN A 254 -1.26 -19.63 16.30
CA ASN A 254 -0.72 -18.72 15.29
C ASN A 254 -1.82 -18.17 14.37
N GLN A 255 -3.01 -17.89 14.90
CA GLN A 255 -4.17 -17.45 14.14
C GLN A 255 -4.77 -16.19 14.74
N LEU A 256 -5.03 -15.20 13.90
CA LEU A 256 -5.71 -13.97 14.32
C LEU A 256 -7.09 -14.28 14.94
N PRO A 257 -7.46 -13.63 16.04
CA PRO A 257 -8.81 -13.72 16.61
C PRO A 257 -9.91 -13.40 15.61
N VAL A 258 -9.73 -12.31 14.84
CA VAL A 258 -10.62 -11.90 13.75
C VAL A 258 -9.92 -12.13 12.42
N PRO A 259 -10.52 -12.90 11.49
CA PRO A 259 -9.94 -13.08 10.15
C PRO A 259 -9.82 -11.74 9.42
N VAL A 260 -8.71 -11.51 8.72
CA VAL A 260 -8.49 -10.27 7.96
C VAL A 260 -8.47 -10.56 6.47
N ARG A 261 -9.23 -9.78 5.70
CA ARG A 261 -9.28 -9.88 4.24
C ARG A 261 -8.85 -8.58 3.60
N PHE A 262 -7.83 -8.68 2.73
CA PHE A 262 -7.37 -7.57 1.91
C PHE A 262 -8.09 -7.62 0.56
N PHE A 263 -8.71 -6.51 0.18
CA PHE A 263 -9.25 -6.27 -1.15
C PHE A 263 -8.33 -5.28 -1.86
N MET A 264 -7.60 -5.76 -2.84
CA MET A 264 -6.57 -4.98 -3.54
C MET A 264 -7.04 -4.70 -4.96
N ASP A 265 -7.79 -3.61 -5.15
CA ASP A 265 -8.28 -3.21 -6.46
C ASP A 265 -7.15 -2.58 -7.29
N ASP A 266 -7.06 -2.97 -8.55
CA ASP A 266 -5.96 -2.64 -9.46
C ASP A 266 -4.57 -2.93 -8.84
N PHE A 267 -4.43 -4.10 -8.23
CA PHE A 267 -3.24 -4.53 -7.45
C PHE A 267 -1.91 -4.30 -8.18
N ALA A 268 -1.84 -4.60 -9.47
CA ALA A 268 -0.61 -4.45 -10.23
C ALA A 268 -0.21 -2.98 -10.46
N THR A 269 -1.13 -2.04 -10.29
CA THR A 269 -0.92 -0.61 -10.51
C THR A 269 -0.92 0.19 -9.21
N ASN A 270 -1.87 -0.04 -8.32
CA ASN A 270 -2.09 0.82 -7.15
C ASN A 270 -1.34 0.35 -5.90
N CYS A 271 -0.87 -0.90 -5.88
CA CYS A 271 -0.30 -1.49 -4.69
C CYS A 271 0.70 -2.59 -5.09
N LYS A 272 1.99 -2.32 -4.94
CA LYS A 272 3.04 -3.31 -5.15
C LYS A 272 3.69 -3.66 -3.81
N ILE A 273 3.41 -4.85 -3.28
CA ILE A 273 4.02 -5.34 -2.04
C ILE A 273 5.33 -6.04 -2.39
N GLU A 274 6.42 -5.68 -1.71
CA GLU A 274 7.70 -6.37 -1.88
C GLU A 274 7.64 -7.82 -1.37
N ASN A 275 8.25 -8.73 -2.11
CA ASN A 275 8.29 -10.16 -1.79
C ASN A 275 6.89 -10.78 -1.57
N PHE A 276 5.88 -10.26 -2.26
CA PHE A 276 4.50 -10.67 -2.09
C PHE A 276 4.28 -12.15 -2.42
N GLU A 277 5.04 -12.70 -3.39
CA GLU A 277 5.04 -14.12 -3.75
C GLU A 277 5.40 -15.03 -2.57
N ASN A 278 6.31 -14.58 -1.69
CA ASN A 278 6.67 -15.33 -0.49
C ASN A 278 5.63 -15.13 0.63
N MET A 279 5.01 -13.96 0.67
CA MET A 279 4.02 -13.63 1.68
C MET A 279 2.70 -14.36 1.46
N ILE A 280 2.18 -14.35 0.22
CA ILE A 280 0.86 -14.91 -0.13
C ILE A 280 0.74 -16.40 0.24
N SER A 281 1.83 -17.18 0.10
CA SER A 281 1.84 -18.61 0.44
C SER A 281 1.72 -18.86 1.95
N ASN A 282 2.08 -17.90 2.80
CA ASN A 282 2.18 -18.07 4.24
C ASN A 282 1.03 -17.45 5.05
N ILE A 283 0.32 -16.44 4.53
CA ILE A 283 -0.69 -15.68 5.27
C ILE A 283 -1.95 -16.49 5.62
N ARG A 284 -2.28 -17.52 4.82
CA ARG A 284 -3.51 -18.32 5.00
C ARG A 284 -3.60 -19.00 6.37
N SER A 285 -2.49 -19.55 6.85
CA SER A 285 -2.43 -20.22 8.17
C SER A 285 -2.80 -19.27 9.32
N ARG A 286 -2.57 -17.97 9.15
CA ARG A 286 -2.82 -16.90 10.12
C ARG A 286 -4.21 -16.28 10.02
N LYS A 287 -5.12 -16.86 9.23
CA LYS A 287 -6.47 -16.33 8.89
C LYS A 287 -6.41 -14.98 8.15
N ILE A 288 -5.35 -14.73 7.41
CA ILE A 288 -5.25 -13.60 6.50
C ILE A 288 -5.51 -14.10 5.09
N SER A 289 -6.31 -13.38 4.32
CA SER A 289 -6.63 -13.68 2.93
C SER A 289 -6.56 -12.44 2.06
N VAL A 290 -6.28 -12.64 0.77
CA VAL A 290 -6.18 -11.55 -0.21
C VAL A 290 -7.11 -11.81 -1.39
N ILE A 291 -7.75 -10.75 -1.87
CA ILE A 291 -8.49 -10.72 -3.13
C ILE A 291 -7.78 -9.72 -4.03
N LEU A 292 -6.99 -10.25 -4.97
CA LEU A 292 -6.26 -9.46 -5.94
C LEU A 292 -7.15 -9.20 -7.14
N ILE A 293 -7.35 -7.95 -7.50
CA ILE A 293 -8.14 -7.53 -8.64
C ILE A 293 -7.22 -6.91 -9.69
N LEU A 294 -7.29 -7.46 -10.90
CA LEU A 294 -6.42 -7.11 -12.02
C LEU A 294 -7.26 -6.74 -13.25
N GLN A 295 -6.69 -5.95 -14.13
CA GLN A 295 -7.27 -5.71 -15.44
C GLN A 295 -6.84 -6.80 -16.44
N SER A 296 -5.58 -7.26 -16.34
CA SER A 296 -5.03 -8.40 -17.11
C SER A 296 -3.93 -9.10 -16.34
N LEU A 297 -3.61 -10.35 -16.70
CA LEU A 297 -2.46 -11.06 -16.15
C LEU A 297 -1.14 -10.43 -16.61
N SER A 298 -1.09 -9.87 -17.81
CA SER A 298 0.09 -9.17 -18.34
C SER A 298 0.51 -7.97 -17.48
N GLN A 299 -0.44 -7.28 -16.83
CA GLN A 299 -0.11 -6.22 -15.87
C GLN A 299 0.62 -6.76 -14.64
N LEU A 300 0.22 -7.92 -14.14
CA LEU A 300 0.89 -8.57 -13.01
C LEU A 300 2.31 -8.98 -13.39
N GLU A 301 2.50 -9.57 -14.58
CA GLU A 301 3.81 -9.95 -15.12
C GLU A 301 4.74 -8.74 -15.29
N ASN A 302 4.23 -7.62 -15.80
CA ASN A 302 4.99 -6.38 -15.89
C ASN A 302 5.45 -5.83 -14.53
N SER A 303 4.68 -6.05 -13.47
CA SER A 303 4.99 -5.54 -12.13
C SER A 303 5.88 -6.48 -11.33
N TYR A 304 5.67 -7.79 -11.42
CA TYR A 304 6.33 -8.81 -10.61
C TYR A 304 7.28 -9.72 -11.41
N GLY A 305 7.34 -9.57 -12.74
CA GLY A 305 8.19 -10.42 -13.60
C GLY A 305 7.84 -11.90 -13.41
N GLN A 306 8.86 -12.74 -13.24
CA GLN A 306 8.67 -14.18 -13.07
C GLN A 306 7.89 -14.57 -11.81
N SER A 307 7.95 -13.76 -10.74
CA SER A 307 7.18 -13.99 -9.50
C SER A 307 5.66 -13.91 -9.72
N ALA A 308 5.20 -13.30 -10.82
CA ALA A 308 3.78 -13.25 -11.16
C ALA A 308 3.14 -14.64 -11.26
N HIS A 309 3.85 -15.62 -11.81
CA HIS A 309 3.35 -17.01 -11.91
C HIS A 309 3.10 -17.61 -10.52
N THR A 310 4.03 -17.43 -9.60
CA THR A 310 3.87 -17.89 -8.21
C THR A 310 2.64 -17.28 -7.54
N ILE A 311 2.44 -15.94 -7.73
CA ILE A 311 1.27 -15.25 -7.18
C ILE A 311 -0.04 -15.81 -7.75
N VAL A 312 -0.09 -16.11 -9.05
CA VAL A 312 -1.27 -16.70 -9.69
C VAL A 312 -1.54 -18.12 -9.18
N ASP A 313 -0.48 -18.92 -9.02
CA ASP A 313 -0.58 -20.34 -8.59
C ASP A 313 -0.97 -20.47 -7.11
N ASP A 314 -0.60 -19.51 -6.26
CA ASP A 314 -1.00 -19.44 -4.86
C ASP A 314 -2.44 -18.93 -4.66
N CYS A 315 -3.09 -18.46 -5.71
CA CYS A 315 -4.51 -18.10 -5.69
C CYS A 315 -5.38 -19.34 -5.91
N ASP A 316 -5.92 -19.95 -4.86
CA ASP A 316 -6.82 -21.10 -4.93
C ASP A 316 -8.03 -20.92 -5.88
N THR A 317 -8.46 -19.69 -6.08
CA THR A 317 -9.58 -19.33 -6.95
C THR A 317 -9.20 -18.22 -7.91
N LEU A 318 -9.43 -18.43 -9.20
CA LEU A 318 -9.35 -17.42 -10.24
C LEU A 318 -10.75 -17.17 -10.82
N ILE A 319 -11.18 -15.92 -10.80
CA ILE A 319 -12.44 -15.45 -11.42
C ILE A 319 -12.06 -14.60 -12.63
N TYR A 320 -12.42 -15.06 -13.80
CA TYR A 320 -12.18 -14.35 -15.06
C TYR A 320 -13.49 -13.74 -15.59
N MET A 321 -13.54 -12.42 -15.69
CA MET A 321 -14.74 -11.64 -16.03
C MET A 321 -14.70 -11.07 -17.46
N GLY A 322 -13.75 -11.52 -18.27
CA GLY A 322 -13.56 -11.05 -19.64
C GLY A 322 -12.63 -9.85 -19.76
N GLU A 323 -11.81 -9.87 -20.81
CA GLU A 323 -10.90 -8.79 -21.16
C GLU A 323 -10.52 -8.89 -22.65
N ASN A 324 -9.74 -7.92 -23.13
CA ASN A 324 -9.38 -7.82 -24.54
C ASN A 324 -7.92 -8.24 -24.84
N ASP A 325 -7.14 -8.62 -23.81
CA ASP A 325 -5.75 -9.09 -24.00
C ASP A 325 -5.73 -10.52 -24.52
N PRO A 326 -5.19 -10.76 -25.76
CA PRO A 326 -5.17 -12.09 -26.36
C PRO A 326 -4.31 -13.10 -25.59
N GLU A 327 -3.26 -12.66 -24.89
CA GLU A 327 -2.35 -13.55 -24.15
C GLU A 327 -3.05 -14.11 -22.91
N THR A 328 -3.69 -13.26 -22.12
CA THR A 328 -4.53 -13.71 -21.00
C THR A 328 -5.70 -14.55 -21.49
N ALA A 329 -6.41 -14.14 -22.56
CA ALA A 329 -7.50 -14.92 -23.13
C ALA A 329 -7.04 -16.31 -23.59
N HIS A 330 -5.84 -16.43 -24.14
CA HIS A 330 -5.24 -17.73 -24.53
C HIS A 330 -4.96 -18.60 -23.29
N SER A 331 -4.36 -18.04 -22.26
CA SER A 331 -4.10 -18.75 -20.98
C SER A 331 -5.40 -19.31 -20.38
N ILE A 332 -6.45 -18.50 -20.34
CA ILE A 332 -7.78 -18.91 -19.86
C ILE A 332 -8.41 -19.98 -20.76
N ALA A 333 -8.28 -19.84 -22.08
CA ALA A 333 -8.81 -20.79 -23.06
C ALA A 333 -8.22 -22.20 -22.87
N VAL A 334 -6.92 -22.28 -22.64
CA VAL A 334 -6.23 -23.55 -22.33
C VAL A 334 -6.80 -24.17 -21.05
N ARG A 335 -6.98 -23.39 -19.98
CA ARG A 335 -7.51 -23.87 -18.68
C ARG A 335 -8.93 -24.41 -18.75
N CYS A 336 -9.80 -23.85 -19.60
CA CYS A 336 -11.18 -24.31 -19.74
C CYS A 336 -11.44 -25.18 -20.97
N ASN A 337 -10.40 -25.57 -21.68
CA ASN A 337 -10.47 -26.37 -22.93
C ASN A 337 -11.44 -25.74 -23.95
N LYS A 338 -11.26 -24.44 -24.20
CA LYS A 338 -12.00 -23.64 -25.17
C LYS A 338 -11.06 -23.00 -26.18
N THR A 339 -11.59 -22.35 -27.18
CA THR A 339 -10.79 -21.54 -28.11
C THR A 339 -10.59 -20.14 -27.55
N THR A 340 -9.48 -19.47 -27.87
CA THR A 340 -9.24 -18.07 -27.52
C THR A 340 -10.37 -17.17 -28.02
N HIS A 341 -10.89 -17.44 -29.22
CA HIS A 341 -12.03 -16.74 -29.77
C HIS A 341 -13.27 -16.82 -28.86
N THR A 342 -13.58 -18.00 -28.31
CA THR A 342 -14.71 -18.18 -27.38
C THR A 342 -14.54 -17.37 -26.10
N ILE A 343 -13.32 -17.25 -25.59
CA ILE A 343 -13.02 -16.51 -24.38
C ILE A 343 -13.12 -14.98 -24.63
N LEU A 344 -12.56 -14.49 -25.75
CA LEU A 344 -12.66 -13.08 -26.12
C LEU A 344 -14.10 -12.61 -26.38
N HIS A 345 -15.00 -13.52 -26.77
CA HIS A 345 -16.39 -13.22 -27.07
C HIS A 345 -17.38 -13.76 -26.03
N MET A 346 -16.93 -13.93 -24.78
CA MET A 346 -17.81 -14.38 -23.70
C MET A 346 -18.92 -13.35 -23.43
N PRO A 347 -20.12 -13.78 -23.01
CA PRO A 347 -21.21 -12.86 -22.72
C PRO A 347 -20.85 -11.90 -21.58
N ILE A 348 -21.28 -10.66 -21.69
CA ILE A 348 -21.18 -9.66 -20.62
C ILE A 348 -21.92 -10.15 -19.37
N CYS A 349 -21.49 -9.74 -18.19
CA CYS A 349 -22.04 -10.18 -16.89
C CYS A 349 -21.93 -11.70 -16.65
N THR A 350 -20.94 -12.37 -17.25
CA THR A 350 -20.60 -13.75 -16.95
C THR A 350 -19.15 -13.85 -16.49
N SER A 351 -18.85 -14.90 -15.74
CA SER A 351 -17.49 -15.18 -15.26
C SER A 351 -17.14 -16.65 -15.42
N TRP A 352 -15.90 -16.93 -15.78
CA TRP A 352 -15.31 -18.23 -15.63
C TRP A 352 -14.69 -18.34 -14.24
N ILE A 353 -15.04 -19.42 -13.53
CA ILE A 353 -14.54 -19.72 -12.19
C ILE A 353 -13.59 -20.92 -12.29
N PHE A 354 -12.37 -20.72 -11.83
CA PHE A 354 -11.35 -21.76 -11.68
C PHE A 354 -11.07 -21.91 -10.21
N ARG A 355 -11.33 -23.10 -9.67
CA ARG A 355 -11.05 -23.44 -8.28
C ARG A 355 -10.18 -24.66 -8.23
N ARG A 356 -9.20 -24.67 -7.36
CA ARG A 356 -8.29 -25.79 -7.20
C ARG A 356 -9.05 -27.08 -6.91
N GLY A 357 -8.79 -28.13 -7.71
CA GLY A 357 -9.43 -29.44 -7.59
C GLY A 357 -10.83 -29.55 -8.20
N GLU A 358 -11.38 -28.48 -8.79
CA GLU A 358 -12.69 -28.49 -9.45
C GLU A 358 -12.55 -28.27 -10.97
N LYS A 359 -13.56 -28.74 -11.71
CA LYS A 359 -13.66 -28.42 -13.14
C LYS A 359 -14.06 -26.95 -13.33
N PRO A 360 -13.44 -26.23 -14.26
CA PRO A 360 -13.85 -24.87 -14.57
C PRO A 360 -15.33 -24.81 -14.98
N PHE A 361 -16.04 -23.78 -14.51
CA PHE A 361 -17.42 -23.56 -14.90
C PHE A 361 -17.67 -22.07 -15.15
N MET A 362 -18.64 -21.77 -16.01
CA MET A 362 -19.09 -20.42 -16.28
C MET A 362 -20.39 -20.15 -15.51
N CYS A 363 -20.48 -18.98 -14.89
CA CYS A 363 -21.69 -18.52 -14.20
C CYS A 363 -22.06 -17.11 -14.64
N ARG A 364 -23.32 -16.75 -14.41
CA ARG A 364 -23.79 -15.38 -14.52
C ARG A 364 -23.46 -14.64 -13.23
N ASN A 365 -22.96 -13.41 -13.36
CA ASN A 365 -22.68 -12.56 -12.23
C ASN A 365 -23.98 -12.07 -11.60
N MET A 366 -24.05 -12.05 -10.27
CA MET A 366 -25.17 -11.46 -9.55
C MET A 366 -25.09 -9.93 -9.66
N GLU A 367 -26.21 -9.30 -9.96
CA GLU A 367 -26.29 -7.84 -9.90
C GLU A 367 -26.29 -7.36 -8.45
N LEU A 368 -25.58 -6.26 -8.17
CA LEU A 368 -25.49 -5.73 -6.81
C LEU A 368 -26.86 -5.37 -6.22
N ASP A 369 -27.73 -4.83 -7.03
CA ASP A 369 -29.07 -4.42 -6.59
C ASP A 369 -29.93 -5.63 -6.17
N ASP A 370 -29.83 -6.76 -6.88
CA ASP A 370 -30.48 -8.02 -6.50
C ASP A 370 -29.93 -8.54 -5.17
N TYR A 371 -28.59 -8.52 -4.99
CA TYR A 371 -27.95 -8.89 -3.74
C TYR A 371 -28.41 -8.03 -2.56
N LEU A 372 -28.47 -6.71 -2.74
CA LEU A 372 -28.92 -5.78 -1.69
C LEU A 372 -30.37 -6.01 -1.30
N GLN A 373 -31.25 -6.29 -2.28
CA GLN A 373 -32.66 -6.63 -2.03
C GLN A 373 -32.78 -7.94 -1.26
N GLU A 374 -32.05 -8.99 -1.67
CA GLU A 374 -32.03 -10.29 -0.98
C GLU A 374 -31.59 -10.14 0.47
N LYS A 375 -30.51 -9.40 0.73
CA LYS A 375 -29.97 -9.16 2.06
C LYS A 375 -30.71 -8.06 2.84
N LYS A 376 -31.66 -7.34 2.24
CA LYS A 376 -32.39 -6.21 2.82
C LYS A 376 -31.47 -5.08 3.29
N ILE A 377 -30.39 -4.85 2.57
CA ILE A 377 -29.42 -3.79 2.85
C ILE A 377 -29.81 -2.52 2.13
N ILE A 378 -29.91 -1.41 2.86
CA ILE A 378 -30.17 -0.09 2.29
C ILE A 378 -28.81 0.62 2.12
N SER A 379 -28.45 0.94 0.89
CA SER A 379 -27.25 1.73 0.60
C SER A 379 -27.48 3.20 0.99
N SER A 380 -26.47 3.81 1.62
CA SER A 380 -26.48 5.26 1.78
C SER A 380 -26.37 5.92 0.40
N PRO A 381 -27.23 6.88 0.05
CA PRO A 381 -27.09 7.59 -1.21
C PRO A 381 -25.73 8.30 -1.23
N ILE A 382 -24.97 8.08 -2.29
CA ILE A 382 -23.71 8.83 -2.50
C ILE A 382 -24.11 10.31 -2.52
N LYS A 383 -23.75 11.05 -1.48
CA LYS A 383 -23.89 12.50 -1.47
C LYS A 383 -22.96 13.05 -2.56
N ARG A 384 -23.47 13.14 -3.79
CA ARG A 384 -22.81 13.92 -4.84
C ARG A 384 -22.79 15.35 -4.31
N LYS A 385 -21.66 15.78 -3.75
CA LYS A 385 -21.45 17.21 -3.52
C LYS A 385 -21.69 17.90 -4.84
N HIS A 386 -22.68 18.78 -4.86
CA HIS A 386 -23.00 19.60 -6.01
C HIS A 386 -21.75 20.33 -6.49
N ARG A 387 -21.23 19.94 -7.63
CA ARG A 387 -20.20 20.65 -8.39
C ARG A 387 -20.77 21.94 -9.02
N LYS A 388 -21.88 22.46 -8.49
CA LYS A 388 -22.60 23.65 -9.03
C LYS A 388 -22.27 24.97 -8.35
N GLU A 389 -21.50 25.00 -7.25
CA GLU A 389 -21.24 26.26 -6.53
C GLU A 389 -19.88 26.90 -6.77
N ILE A 390 -19.04 26.35 -7.65
CA ILE A 390 -17.68 26.91 -7.91
C ILE A 390 -17.61 27.68 -9.25
N TRP A 391 -18.62 27.64 -10.09
CA TRP A 391 -18.58 28.27 -11.42
C TRP A 391 -19.36 29.59 -11.55
N GLU A 392 -19.96 30.11 -10.49
CA GLU A 392 -20.73 31.37 -10.55
C GLU A 392 -20.06 32.57 -9.88
N GLN A 393 -18.85 32.45 -9.31
CA GLN A 393 -18.20 33.59 -8.63
C GLN A 393 -16.96 34.18 -9.30
N ASP A 394 -16.45 33.65 -10.40
CA ASP A 394 -15.26 34.23 -11.07
C ASP A 394 -15.43 34.42 -12.58
N ILE A 395 -16.52 35.07 -13.01
CA ILE A 395 -16.54 35.71 -14.31
C ILE A 395 -16.14 37.21 -14.09
N ILE A 396 -14.85 37.45 -14.19
CA ILE A 396 -14.36 38.83 -14.37
C ILE A 396 -14.73 39.22 -15.80
N PRO A 397 -15.55 40.28 -16.04
CA PRO A 397 -15.80 40.74 -17.39
C PRO A 397 -14.50 41.36 -17.94
N LEU A 398 -13.97 40.76 -18.99
CA LEU A 398 -12.95 41.41 -19.82
C LEU A 398 -13.60 42.66 -20.42
N CYS A 399 -13.19 43.79 -19.91
CA CYS A 399 -13.54 45.09 -20.46
C CYS A 399 -13.02 45.22 -21.90
N SER A 400 -13.88 45.75 -22.72
CA SER A 400 -13.71 46.33 -24.06
C SER A 400 -12.47 47.20 -24.23
#